data_85759813d121ca484e74402fd99c2383
#
_entry.id   85759813d121ca484e74402fd99c2383
#
_cell.length_a   1.000
_cell.length_b   1.000
_cell.length_c   1.000
_cell.angle_alpha   90.00
_cell.angle_beta   90.00
_cell.angle_gamma   90.00
#
_symmetry.space_group_name_H-M   'P 1'
#
loop_
_entity.id
_entity.type
_entity.pdbx_description
1 polymer ?
#
loop_
_entity_poly.entity_id
_entity_poly.type
_entity_poly.pdbx_seq_one_letter_code
_entity_poly.pdbx_strand_id
1 'polypeptide(L)'
;MSLRPVPTIAAVNGLAYGGGCELAMACDVRIAADSATFGQPEINLGIIPGFGGTQRLPRLVGPAKALEMNLIGDAVSADEAYEFGLVNRVVADHELFDTALAWARKLGGQAPLAVEQVKQVSHKGDLDEGIEAEKAGFATAFGSEDAKEGIAAFLAKRSPKWQGK
;
A
#
# COMPACT_ATOMS: atom_id res chain seq x y z
N MET A 1 7.42 -4.41 -6.54
CA MET A 1 6.96 -4.67 -5.16
C MET A 1 5.51 -5.11 -5.11
N SER A 2 4.62 -4.49 -5.85
CA SER A 2 3.17 -4.81 -5.88
C SER A 2 2.81 -6.27 -6.22
N LEU A 3 3.67 -7.02 -6.89
CA LEU A 3 3.43 -8.44 -7.26
C LEU A 3 3.98 -9.46 -6.24
N ARG A 4 4.58 -9.02 -5.13
CA ARG A 4 5.04 -9.97 -4.10
C ARG A 4 3.88 -10.42 -3.23
N PRO A 5 3.83 -11.69 -2.78
CA PRO A 5 2.76 -12.18 -1.90
C PRO A 5 2.81 -11.49 -0.53
N VAL A 6 4.00 -11.09 -0.08
CA VAL A 6 4.20 -10.43 1.22
C VAL A 6 3.87 -8.94 1.13
N PRO A 7 3.13 -8.37 2.08
CA PRO A 7 2.89 -6.93 2.16
C PRO A 7 4.18 -6.13 2.36
N THR A 8 4.22 -4.95 1.78
CA THR A 8 5.35 -4.02 1.85
C THR A 8 4.92 -2.68 2.44
N ILE A 9 5.75 -2.10 3.32
CA ILE A 9 5.53 -0.80 3.94
C ILE A 9 6.67 0.13 3.52
N ALA A 10 6.34 1.29 2.97
CA ALA A 10 7.27 2.39 2.84
C ALA A 10 7.21 3.23 4.12
N ALA A 11 8.31 3.30 4.87
CA ALA A 11 8.51 4.21 5.98
C ALA A 11 9.32 5.41 5.46
N VAL A 12 8.65 6.52 5.18
CA VAL A 12 9.24 7.69 4.53
C VAL A 12 9.66 8.70 5.59
N ASN A 13 10.98 8.85 5.76
CA ASN A 13 11.59 9.66 6.81
C ASN A 13 12.14 11.01 6.33
N GLY A 14 11.80 11.44 5.12
CA GLY A 14 12.32 12.69 4.54
C GLY A 14 11.85 12.89 3.11
N LEU A 15 12.74 13.32 2.22
CA LEU A 15 12.40 13.64 0.84
C LEU A 15 12.09 12.37 0.02
N ALA A 16 10.87 12.27 -0.51
CA ALA A 16 10.45 11.23 -1.44
C ALA A 16 10.04 11.88 -2.77
N TYR A 17 11.03 12.20 -3.63
CA TYR A 17 10.81 12.87 -4.90
C TYR A 17 11.13 11.94 -6.08
N GLY A 18 10.39 12.12 -7.18
CA GLY A 18 10.58 11.35 -8.41
C GLY A 18 10.60 9.85 -8.14
N GLY A 19 11.68 9.15 -8.51
CA GLY A 19 11.87 7.74 -8.27
C GLY A 19 11.70 7.31 -6.80
N GLY A 20 12.00 8.17 -5.82
CA GLY A 20 11.75 7.92 -4.40
C GLY A 20 10.25 7.88 -4.07
N CYS A 21 9.47 8.80 -4.63
CA CYS A 21 8.02 8.81 -4.52
C CYS A 21 7.41 7.59 -5.24
N GLU A 22 7.92 7.27 -6.43
CA GLU A 22 7.47 6.11 -7.22
C GLU A 22 7.74 4.78 -6.49
N LEU A 23 8.89 4.67 -5.80
CA LEU A 23 9.22 3.53 -4.96
C LEU A 23 8.26 3.41 -3.76
N ALA A 24 7.97 4.53 -3.09
CA ALA A 24 6.99 4.56 -2.01
C ALA A 24 5.60 4.13 -2.50
N MET A 25 5.15 4.63 -3.65
CA MET A 25 3.89 4.22 -4.28
C MET A 25 3.87 2.76 -4.75
N ALA A 26 5.02 2.14 -4.98
CA ALA A 26 5.10 0.72 -5.32
C ALA A 26 4.94 -0.20 -4.11
N CYS A 27 5.02 0.34 -2.89
CA CYS A 27 4.70 -0.38 -1.66
C CYS A 27 3.18 -0.39 -1.42
N ASP A 28 2.72 -1.37 -0.65
CA ASP A 28 1.27 -1.52 -0.35
C ASP A 28 0.78 -0.44 0.62
N VAL A 29 1.59 -0.09 1.60
CA VAL A 29 1.29 0.92 2.63
C VAL A 29 2.41 1.94 2.72
N ARG A 30 2.08 3.19 2.98
CA ARG A 30 3.00 4.31 3.18
C ARG A 30 2.73 4.96 4.52
N ILE A 31 3.76 5.01 5.38
CA ILE A 31 3.76 5.75 6.64
C ILE A 31 4.83 6.83 6.50
N ALA A 32 4.51 8.06 6.80
CA ALA A 32 5.43 9.18 6.69
C ALA A 32 5.76 9.77 8.06
N ALA A 33 6.99 10.23 8.22
CA ALA A 33 7.32 11.19 9.26
C ALA A 33 6.63 12.53 8.95
N ASP A 34 6.33 13.34 9.95
CA ASP A 34 5.72 14.67 9.79
C ASP A 34 6.63 15.64 9.01
N SER A 35 7.94 15.46 9.08
CA SER A 35 8.93 16.20 8.29
C SER A 35 9.08 15.72 6.84
N ALA A 36 8.46 14.60 6.46
CA ALA A 36 8.59 14.06 5.11
C ALA A 36 7.85 14.91 4.06
N THR A 37 8.40 14.92 2.85
CA THR A 37 7.77 15.59 1.70
C THR A 37 7.79 14.69 0.47
N PHE A 38 6.79 14.86 -0.38
CA PHE A 38 6.59 14.06 -1.58
C PHE A 38 6.52 14.95 -2.82
N GLY A 39 6.86 14.40 -3.99
CA GLY A 39 6.75 15.15 -5.24
C GLY A 39 7.13 14.33 -6.46
N GLN A 40 6.71 14.83 -7.63
CA GLN A 40 7.07 14.31 -8.94
C GLN A 40 7.67 15.45 -9.77
N PRO A 41 8.94 15.85 -9.48
CA PRO A 41 9.55 17.04 -10.08
C PRO A 41 10.17 16.79 -11.48
N GLU A 42 9.92 15.65 -12.10
CA GLU A 42 10.51 15.24 -13.38
C GLU A 42 10.24 16.27 -14.49
N ILE A 43 9.10 16.95 -14.44
CA ILE A 43 8.73 17.99 -15.41
C ILE A 43 9.74 19.14 -15.43
N ASN A 44 10.36 19.46 -14.30
CA ASN A 44 11.38 20.50 -14.18
C ASN A 44 12.69 20.12 -14.89
N LEU A 45 12.84 18.84 -15.24
CA LEU A 45 13.96 18.32 -16.03
C LEU A 45 13.59 18.09 -17.50
N GLY A 46 12.35 18.43 -17.90
CA GLY A 46 11.84 18.20 -19.26
C GLY A 46 11.53 16.73 -19.56
N ILE A 47 11.33 15.90 -18.53
CA ILE A 47 10.97 14.48 -18.63
C ILE A 47 9.71 14.17 -17.84
N ILE A 48 9.26 12.93 -17.90
CA ILE A 48 8.11 12.43 -17.12
C ILE A 48 8.57 11.39 -16.10
N PRO A 49 7.78 11.11 -15.05
CA PRO A 49 8.02 9.98 -14.14
C PRO A 49 8.19 8.66 -14.92
N GLY A 50 9.24 7.92 -14.64
CA GLY A 50 9.65 6.74 -15.43
C GLY A 50 9.48 5.39 -14.74
N PHE A 51 9.18 5.36 -13.43
CA PHE A 51 9.02 4.13 -12.65
C PHE A 51 7.56 3.87 -12.22
N GLY A 52 6.59 4.41 -12.96
CA GLY A 52 5.17 4.18 -12.79
C GLY A 52 4.41 5.28 -12.06
N GLY A 53 5.01 6.45 -11.82
CA GLY A 53 4.37 7.60 -11.18
C GLY A 53 3.12 8.05 -11.92
N THR A 54 3.20 8.16 -13.25
CA THR A 54 2.03 8.53 -14.10
C THR A 54 0.87 7.54 -14.00
N GLN A 55 1.11 6.31 -13.52
CA GLN A 55 0.11 5.26 -13.41
C GLN A 55 -0.37 5.02 -11.98
N ARG A 56 0.56 4.99 -11.00
CA ARG A 56 0.21 4.74 -9.60
C ARG A 56 -0.39 5.96 -8.92
N LEU A 57 0.17 7.15 -9.18
CA LEU A 57 -0.29 8.37 -8.51
C LEU A 57 -1.78 8.61 -8.74
N PRO A 58 -2.32 8.61 -9.99
CA PRO A 58 -3.76 8.87 -10.18
C PRO A 58 -4.68 7.79 -9.57
N ARG A 59 -4.18 6.58 -9.38
CA ARG A 59 -4.93 5.52 -8.69
C ARG A 59 -4.98 5.68 -7.17
N LEU A 60 -4.05 6.44 -6.60
CA LEU A 60 -3.98 6.73 -5.17
C LEU A 60 -4.71 8.04 -4.82
N VAL A 61 -4.46 9.11 -5.58
CA VAL A 61 -4.89 10.47 -5.22
C VAL A 61 -5.96 11.04 -6.15
N GLY A 62 -6.39 10.26 -7.13
CA GLY A 62 -7.29 10.73 -8.19
C GLY A 62 -6.58 11.48 -9.32
N PRO A 63 -7.22 11.57 -10.50
CA PRO A 63 -6.56 12.07 -11.71
C PRO A 63 -6.20 13.56 -11.63
N ALA A 64 -7.04 14.41 -11.02
CA ALA A 64 -6.80 15.84 -10.95
C ALA A 64 -5.57 16.17 -10.11
N LYS A 65 -5.46 15.63 -8.89
CA LYS A 65 -4.30 15.86 -8.01
C LYS A 65 -3.03 15.24 -8.59
N ALA A 66 -3.14 14.09 -9.24
CA ALA A 66 -2.00 13.47 -9.91
C ALA A 66 -1.45 14.31 -11.07
N LEU A 67 -2.33 14.91 -11.89
CA LEU A 67 -1.92 15.81 -12.95
C LEU A 67 -1.27 17.09 -12.39
N GLU A 68 -1.84 17.67 -11.34
CA GLU A 68 -1.24 18.82 -10.65
C GLU A 68 0.20 18.51 -10.23
N MET A 69 0.42 17.42 -9.49
CA MET A 69 1.75 17.02 -9.01
C MET A 69 2.73 16.72 -10.15
N ASN A 70 2.28 16.04 -11.21
CA ASN A 70 3.14 15.68 -12.34
C ASN A 70 3.44 16.85 -13.29
N LEU A 71 2.56 17.84 -13.43
CA LEU A 71 2.70 18.95 -14.38
C LEU A 71 3.32 20.21 -13.75
N ILE A 72 3.09 20.42 -12.45
CA ILE A 72 3.68 21.54 -11.71
C ILE A 72 5.02 21.14 -11.11
N GLY A 73 5.13 19.91 -10.57
CA GLY A 73 6.36 19.37 -10.00
C GLY A 73 6.70 19.91 -8.62
N ASP A 74 5.76 20.57 -7.95
CA ASP A 74 5.95 21.08 -6.59
C ASP A 74 5.92 19.96 -5.56
N ALA A 75 6.60 20.20 -4.45
CA ALA A 75 6.57 19.30 -3.29
C ALA A 75 5.29 19.50 -2.49
N VAL A 76 4.79 18.41 -1.92
CA VAL A 76 3.69 18.40 -0.95
C VAL A 76 4.20 17.87 0.39
N SER A 77 3.67 18.39 1.49
CA SER A 77 3.96 17.94 2.85
C SER A 77 3.38 16.53 3.14
N ALA A 78 3.82 15.92 4.22
CA ALA A 78 3.26 14.64 4.68
C ALA A 78 1.76 14.77 5.02
N ASP A 79 1.34 15.87 5.63
CA ASP A 79 -0.06 16.11 5.98
C ASP A 79 -0.93 16.27 4.74
N GLU A 80 -0.52 17.07 3.76
CA GLU A 80 -1.22 17.17 2.47
C GLU A 80 -1.29 15.82 1.78
N ALA A 81 -0.18 15.06 1.76
CA ALA A 81 -0.14 13.72 1.18
C ALA A 81 -1.10 12.74 1.87
N TYR A 82 -1.32 12.91 3.17
CA TYR A 82 -2.32 12.16 3.92
C TYR A 82 -3.75 12.58 3.56
N GLU A 83 -4.02 13.88 3.46
CA GLU A 83 -5.35 14.41 3.15
C GLU A 83 -5.90 13.90 1.81
N PHE A 84 -5.05 13.82 0.77
CA PHE A 84 -5.50 13.30 -0.53
C PHE A 84 -5.18 11.82 -0.77
N GLY A 85 -4.78 11.07 0.28
CA GLY A 85 -4.69 9.61 0.26
C GLY A 85 -3.41 9.02 -0.33
N LEU A 86 -2.35 9.82 -0.56
CA LEU A 86 -1.05 9.30 -0.95
C LEU A 86 -0.39 8.53 0.21
N VAL A 87 -0.57 8.99 1.45
CA VAL A 87 0.01 8.41 2.66
C VAL A 87 -1.10 7.85 3.56
N ASN A 88 -0.87 6.67 4.14
CA ASN A 88 -1.84 6.01 5.03
C ASN A 88 -1.79 6.53 6.47
N ARG A 89 -0.66 7.09 6.89
CA ARG A 89 -0.47 7.63 8.23
C ARG A 89 0.72 8.58 8.29
N VAL A 90 0.57 9.66 9.05
CA VAL A 90 1.67 10.56 9.44
C VAL A 90 1.92 10.39 10.95
N VAL A 91 3.18 10.41 11.35
CA VAL A 91 3.64 10.30 12.73
C VAL A 91 4.85 11.20 12.95
N ALA A 92 5.16 11.52 14.21
CA ALA A 92 6.38 12.23 14.53
C ALA A 92 7.63 11.44 14.05
N ASP A 93 8.69 12.14 13.65
CA ASP A 93 9.90 11.56 13.08
C ASP A 93 10.45 10.38 13.90
N HIS A 94 10.52 10.55 15.22
CA HIS A 94 11.05 9.52 16.13
C HIS A 94 10.15 8.29 16.28
N GLU A 95 8.85 8.38 15.89
CA GLU A 95 7.88 7.28 15.97
C GLU A 95 7.79 6.46 14.69
N LEU A 96 8.37 6.94 13.59
CA LEU A 96 8.16 6.37 12.27
C LEU A 96 8.53 4.88 12.21
N PHE A 97 9.72 4.53 12.64
CA PHE A 97 10.21 3.15 12.56
C PHE A 97 9.39 2.20 13.43
N ASP A 98 9.11 2.60 14.67
CA ASP A 98 8.33 1.78 15.61
C ASP A 98 6.90 1.59 15.13
N THR A 99 6.29 2.63 14.54
CA THR A 99 4.95 2.54 13.93
C THR A 99 4.96 1.60 12.74
N ALA A 100 5.94 1.73 11.84
CA ALA A 100 6.07 0.85 10.67
C ALA A 100 6.28 -0.62 11.11
N LEU A 101 7.11 -0.85 12.12
CA LEU A 101 7.35 -2.18 12.67
C LEU A 101 6.10 -2.77 13.35
N ALA A 102 5.33 -1.95 14.06
CA ALA A 102 4.06 -2.37 14.65
C ALA A 102 3.04 -2.79 13.57
N TRP A 103 2.97 -2.03 12.46
CA TRP A 103 2.13 -2.40 11.32
C TRP A 103 2.63 -3.66 10.61
N ALA A 104 3.95 -3.80 10.43
CA ALA A 104 4.54 -5.00 9.85
C ALA A 104 4.22 -6.26 10.68
N ARG A 105 4.27 -6.16 12.02
CA ARG A 105 3.87 -7.26 12.91
C ARG A 105 2.39 -7.60 12.79
N LYS A 106 1.50 -6.60 12.66
CA LYS A 106 0.06 -6.84 12.43
C LYS A 106 -0.19 -7.55 11.10
N LEU A 107 0.45 -7.09 10.03
CA LEU A 107 0.32 -7.68 8.70
C LEU A 107 0.91 -9.10 8.66
N GLY A 108 2.09 -9.29 9.26
CA GLY A 108 2.74 -10.61 9.36
C GLY A 108 2.02 -11.60 10.30
N GLY A 109 1.12 -11.12 11.16
CA GLY A 109 0.27 -11.92 12.02
C GLY A 109 -1.04 -12.38 11.37
N GLN A 110 -1.29 -12.05 10.09
CA GLN A 110 -2.48 -12.49 9.37
C GLN A 110 -2.23 -13.80 8.60
N ALA A 111 -3.31 -14.49 8.22
CA ALA A 111 -3.24 -15.71 7.41
C ALA A 111 -2.53 -15.43 6.07
N PRO A 112 -1.37 -16.03 5.78
CA PRO A 112 -0.53 -15.64 4.63
C PRO A 112 -1.25 -15.76 3.30
N LEU A 113 -1.99 -16.86 3.08
CA LEU A 113 -2.72 -17.09 1.84
C LEU A 113 -3.83 -16.05 1.63
N ALA A 114 -4.56 -15.68 2.68
CA ALA A 114 -5.59 -14.64 2.61
C ALA A 114 -4.97 -13.26 2.27
N VAL A 115 -3.84 -12.91 2.89
CA VAL A 115 -3.10 -11.69 2.58
C VAL A 115 -2.65 -11.67 1.11
N GLU A 116 -2.12 -12.77 0.61
CA GLU A 116 -1.73 -12.90 -0.79
C GLU A 116 -2.93 -12.68 -1.72
N GLN A 117 -4.07 -13.36 -1.47
CA GLN A 117 -5.27 -13.20 -2.28
C GLN A 117 -5.79 -11.76 -2.28
N VAL A 118 -5.88 -11.11 -1.13
CA VAL A 118 -6.28 -9.69 -1.04
C VAL A 118 -5.38 -8.83 -1.91
N LYS A 119 -4.05 -8.99 -1.85
CA LYS A 119 -3.12 -8.22 -2.68
C LYS A 119 -3.31 -8.48 -4.17
N GLN A 120 -3.53 -9.74 -4.56
CA GLN A 120 -3.68 -10.12 -5.96
C GLN A 120 -4.96 -9.55 -6.59
N VAL A 121 -6.07 -9.53 -5.86
CA VAL A 121 -7.36 -9.10 -6.41
C VAL A 121 -7.58 -7.59 -6.33
N SER A 122 -7.03 -6.91 -5.31
CA SER A 122 -7.26 -5.47 -5.07
C SER A 122 -6.74 -4.53 -6.18
N HIS A 123 -5.92 -5.02 -7.10
CA HIS A 123 -5.32 -4.22 -8.18
C HIS A 123 -5.71 -4.73 -9.58
N LYS A 124 -6.79 -5.47 -9.68
CA LYS A 124 -7.31 -5.95 -10.97
C LYS A 124 -8.09 -4.85 -11.69
N GLY A 125 -8.01 -4.87 -13.02
CA GLY A 125 -8.64 -4.10 -14.05
C GLY A 125 -9.82 -3.19 -13.71
N ASP A 126 -10.93 -3.35 -14.38
CA ASP A 126 -12.19 -2.69 -14.04
C ASP A 126 -12.94 -3.42 -12.90
N LEU A 127 -14.09 -2.90 -12.50
CA LEU A 127 -14.87 -3.43 -11.39
C LEU A 127 -15.32 -4.88 -11.63
N ASP A 128 -15.76 -5.21 -12.84
CA ASP A 128 -16.30 -6.53 -13.15
C ASP A 128 -15.19 -7.59 -13.17
N GLU A 129 -14.03 -7.28 -13.78
CA GLU A 129 -12.83 -8.12 -13.71
C GLU A 129 -12.34 -8.29 -12.27
N GLY A 130 -12.39 -7.21 -11.47
CA GLY A 130 -12.04 -7.23 -10.06
C GLY A 130 -12.94 -8.17 -9.25
N ILE A 131 -14.26 -8.11 -9.45
CA ILE A 131 -15.24 -8.98 -8.75
C ILE A 131 -15.04 -10.45 -9.15
N GLU A 132 -14.81 -10.76 -10.42
CA GLU A 132 -14.54 -12.15 -10.83
C GLU A 132 -13.22 -12.67 -10.23
N ALA A 133 -12.18 -11.85 -10.17
CA ALA A 133 -10.93 -12.22 -9.51
C ALA A 133 -11.12 -12.42 -7.99
N GLU A 134 -11.94 -11.57 -7.34
CA GLU A 134 -12.28 -11.68 -5.91
C GLU A 134 -12.99 -12.99 -5.60
N LYS A 135 -13.96 -13.41 -6.41
CA LYS A 135 -14.64 -14.71 -6.25
C LYS A 135 -13.66 -15.88 -6.26
N ALA A 136 -12.72 -15.87 -7.21
CA ALA A 136 -11.68 -16.90 -7.29
C ALA A 136 -10.71 -16.85 -6.10
N GLY A 137 -10.27 -15.65 -5.70
CA GLY A 137 -9.42 -15.43 -4.54
C GLY A 137 -10.09 -15.85 -3.24
N PHE A 138 -11.37 -15.51 -3.08
CA PHE A 138 -12.18 -15.95 -1.93
C PHE A 138 -12.28 -17.48 -1.86
N ALA A 139 -12.60 -18.14 -2.97
CA ALA A 139 -12.68 -19.60 -3.01
C ALA A 139 -11.34 -20.25 -2.60
N THR A 140 -10.21 -19.70 -3.08
CA THR A 140 -8.87 -20.16 -2.72
C THR A 140 -8.60 -20.00 -1.23
N ALA A 141 -8.86 -18.81 -0.68
CA ALA A 141 -8.62 -18.55 0.74
C ALA A 141 -9.57 -19.36 1.64
N PHE A 142 -10.86 -19.46 1.28
CA PHE A 142 -11.87 -20.19 2.06
C PHE A 142 -11.61 -21.70 2.07
N GLY A 143 -11.03 -22.26 1.01
CA GLY A 143 -10.66 -23.69 0.94
C GLY A 143 -9.42 -24.05 1.77
N SER A 144 -8.70 -23.08 2.34
CA SER A 144 -7.44 -23.30 3.07
C SER A 144 -7.63 -23.91 4.47
N GLU A 145 -6.58 -24.50 5.00
CA GLU A 145 -6.53 -24.94 6.40
C GLU A 145 -6.57 -23.73 7.36
N ASP A 146 -5.97 -22.61 6.95
CA ASP A 146 -6.01 -21.37 7.72
C ASP A 146 -7.45 -20.80 7.85
N ALA A 147 -8.30 -20.93 6.83
CA ALA A 147 -9.71 -20.55 6.95
C ALA A 147 -10.46 -21.40 7.99
N LYS A 148 -10.22 -22.71 7.99
CA LYS A 148 -10.81 -23.63 9.00
C LYS A 148 -10.34 -23.27 10.41
N GLU A 149 -9.04 -23.06 10.58
CA GLU A 149 -8.46 -22.62 11.85
C GLU A 149 -9.01 -21.27 12.30
N GLY A 150 -9.12 -20.30 11.40
CA GLY A 150 -9.66 -18.97 11.68
C GLY A 150 -11.10 -19.04 12.21
N ILE A 151 -11.97 -19.80 11.54
CA ILE A 151 -13.35 -20.01 11.93
C ILE A 151 -13.42 -20.71 13.30
N ALA A 152 -12.65 -21.78 13.49
CA ALA A 152 -12.60 -22.51 14.76
C ALA A 152 -12.09 -21.63 15.91
N ALA A 153 -11.04 -20.84 15.68
CA ALA A 153 -10.49 -19.92 16.66
C ALA A 153 -11.49 -18.82 17.04
N PHE A 154 -12.19 -18.24 16.06
CA PHE A 154 -13.23 -17.25 16.28
C PHE A 154 -14.37 -17.79 17.16
N LEU A 155 -14.92 -18.96 16.84
CA LEU A 155 -15.98 -19.61 17.64
C LEU A 155 -15.52 -19.94 19.06
N ALA A 156 -14.27 -20.36 19.20
CA ALA A 156 -13.66 -20.69 20.50
C ALA A 156 -13.12 -19.46 21.26
N LYS A 157 -13.23 -18.24 20.71
CA LYS A 157 -12.72 -16.98 21.29
C LYS A 157 -11.22 -17.07 21.69
N ARG A 158 -10.41 -17.70 20.84
CA ARG A 158 -8.97 -17.81 21.00
C ARG A 158 -8.23 -17.20 19.81
N SER A 159 -6.94 -16.95 19.96
CA SER A 159 -6.09 -16.53 18.83
C SER A 159 -5.89 -17.69 17.86
N PRO A 160 -5.95 -17.45 16.55
CA PRO A 160 -5.65 -18.44 15.52
C PRO A 160 -4.15 -18.72 15.41
N LYS A 161 -3.81 -19.88 14.82
CA LYS A 161 -2.44 -20.30 14.54
C LYS A 161 -2.31 -20.60 13.05
N TRP A 162 -1.88 -19.59 12.30
CA TRP A 162 -1.76 -19.68 10.85
C TRP A 162 -0.63 -20.61 10.42
N GLN A 163 -0.83 -21.37 9.36
CA GLN A 163 0.13 -22.31 8.78
C GLN A 163 0.53 -21.94 7.33
N GLY A 164 -0.23 -21.04 6.69
CA GLY A 164 0.01 -20.64 5.29
C GLY A 164 -0.40 -21.70 4.27
N LYS A 165 -1.39 -22.52 4.54
CA LYS A 165 -1.86 -23.62 3.68
C LYS A 165 -3.40 -23.70 3.65
#